data_d20cda11bb932eaf2152740a07b651bd
#
_entry.id   d20cda11bb932eaf2152740a07b651bd
#
_cell.length_a   1.000
_cell.length_b   1.000
_cell.length_c   1.000
_cell.angle_alpha   90.00
_cell.angle_beta   90.00
_cell.angle_gamma   90.00
#
_symmetry.space_group_name_H-M   'P 1'
#
loop_
_entity.id
_entity.type
_entity.pdbx_description
1 polymer ?
#
loop_
_entity_poly.entity_id
_entity_poly.type
_entity_poly.pdbx_seq_one_letter_code
_entity_poly.pdbx_strand_id
1 'polypeptide(L)'
;LVKGGGAAHAREKYVDASADRFVVVADPSKAAEVLDVSVPVAVLPDARPVVAERVTELGGEPTLRDAERKDGPVVTDDGSLVLDCEFGAIEAPGDLAADLSAIPGVVEHGLFVDLADAVYVGTSDGVQVTER
;
A
#
# COMPACT_ATOMS: atom_id res chain seq x y z
N LEU A 1 4.68 1.06 -6.78
CA LEU A 1 3.37 1.72 -6.65
C LEU A 1 2.76 1.48 -5.27
N VAL A 2 1.75 2.29 -4.89
CA VAL A 2 0.99 2.11 -3.65
C VAL A 2 -0.44 1.73 -4.00
N LYS A 3 -0.94 0.67 -3.37
CA LYS A 3 -2.34 0.19 -3.44
C LYS A 3 -2.93 0.06 -2.05
N GLY A 4 -4.22 -0.21 -1.95
CA GLY A 4 -4.88 -0.48 -0.68
C GLY A 4 -5.85 0.59 -0.20
N GLY A 5 -6.25 1.52 -1.06
CA GLY A 5 -7.30 2.48 -0.73
C GLY A 5 -8.62 1.82 -0.33
N GLY A 6 -8.93 0.64 -0.88
CA GLY A 6 -10.09 -0.18 -0.53
C GLY A 6 -9.86 -1.22 0.57
N ALA A 7 -8.72 -1.19 1.26
CA ALA A 7 -8.36 -2.15 2.32
C ALA A 7 -8.26 -3.63 1.83
N ALA A 8 -8.03 -3.86 0.54
CA ALA A 8 -7.94 -5.20 -0.06
C ALA A 8 -6.52 -5.55 -0.54
N HIS A 9 -5.53 -4.74 -0.17
CA HIS A 9 -4.17 -4.86 -0.70
C HIS A 9 -3.46 -6.18 -0.38
N ALA A 10 -3.80 -6.84 0.71
CA ALA A 10 -3.26 -8.16 1.02
C ALA A 10 -3.68 -9.19 -0.04
N ARG A 11 -4.97 -9.24 -0.37
CA ARG A 11 -5.51 -10.11 -1.43
C ARG A 11 -5.03 -9.69 -2.81
N GLU A 12 -5.05 -8.40 -3.10
CA GLU A 12 -4.56 -7.85 -4.36
C GLU A 12 -3.10 -8.26 -4.60
N LYS A 13 -2.23 -8.12 -3.60
CA LYS A 13 -0.80 -8.37 -3.77
C LYS A 13 -0.51 -9.83 -4.15
N TYR A 14 -1.10 -10.82 -3.48
CA TYR A 14 -0.81 -12.21 -3.86
C TYR A 14 -1.43 -12.59 -5.21
N VAL A 15 -2.59 -12.01 -5.56
CA VAL A 15 -3.19 -12.22 -6.89
C VAL A 15 -2.30 -11.60 -7.97
N ASP A 16 -1.89 -10.34 -7.79
CA ASP A 16 -1.03 -9.62 -8.74
C ASP A 16 0.34 -10.33 -8.89
N ALA A 17 0.92 -10.80 -7.77
CA ALA A 17 2.19 -11.53 -7.77
C ALA A 17 2.11 -12.93 -8.38
N SER A 18 0.92 -13.53 -8.44
CA SER A 18 0.72 -14.86 -9.06
C SER A 18 0.34 -14.80 -10.54
N ALA A 19 0.13 -13.60 -11.08
CA ALA A 19 -0.21 -13.41 -12.48
C ALA A 19 1.02 -13.59 -13.37
N ASP A 20 0.82 -14.14 -14.57
CA ASP A 20 1.88 -14.22 -15.60
C ASP A 20 2.30 -12.83 -16.08
N ARG A 21 1.39 -11.87 -16.00
CA ARG A 21 1.62 -10.47 -16.30
C ARG A 21 0.68 -9.58 -15.48
N PHE A 22 1.25 -8.63 -14.73
CA PHE A 22 0.51 -7.63 -13.98
C PHE A 22 0.60 -6.26 -14.65
N VAL A 23 -0.53 -5.74 -15.09
CA VAL A 23 -0.66 -4.44 -15.74
C VAL A 23 -1.47 -3.50 -14.87
N VAL A 24 -0.93 -2.31 -14.65
CA VAL A 24 -1.61 -1.22 -13.93
C VAL A 24 -2.17 -0.21 -14.94
N VAL A 25 -3.43 0.16 -14.76
CA VAL A 25 -4.06 1.22 -15.53
C VAL A 25 -4.42 2.37 -14.58
N ALA A 26 -4.03 3.57 -14.93
CA ALA A 26 -4.23 4.74 -14.10
C ALA A 26 -4.55 5.99 -14.94
N ASP A 27 -5.14 6.98 -14.31
CA ASP A 27 -5.24 8.34 -14.84
C ASP A 27 -4.00 9.18 -14.43
N PRO A 28 -3.74 10.34 -15.06
CA PRO A 28 -2.54 11.13 -14.78
C PRO A 28 -2.43 11.62 -13.34
N SER A 29 -3.56 11.75 -12.62
CA SER A 29 -3.54 12.20 -11.22
C SER A 29 -2.91 11.19 -10.27
N LYS A 30 -2.72 9.94 -10.73
CA LYS A 30 -2.10 8.85 -9.98
C LYS A 30 -0.61 8.68 -10.26
N ALA A 31 -0.09 9.39 -11.27
CA ALA A 31 1.33 9.35 -11.61
C ALA A 31 2.12 10.33 -10.74
N ALA A 32 3.23 9.88 -10.19
CA ALA A 32 4.14 10.70 -9.41
C ALA A 32 5.59 10.27 -9.68
N GLU A 33 6.53 11.23 -9.65
CA GLU A 33 7.96 10.92 -9.77
C GLU A 33 8.50 10.26 -8.50
N VAL A 34 7.98 10.67 -7.34
CA VAL A 34 8.29 10.10 -6.03
C VAL A 34 6.98 9.80 -5.32
N LEU A 35 6.91 8.66 -4.65
CA LEU A 35 5.74 8.30 -3.84
C LEU A 35 5.72 9.16 -2.58
N ASP A 36 4.61 9.84 -2.33
CA ASP A 36 4.39 10.69 -1.15
C ASP A 36 3.00 10.50 -0.53
N VAL A 37 2.36 9.41 -0.90
CA VAL A 37 1.03 9.05 -0.38
C VAL A 37 1.14 8.12 0.82
N SER A 38 0.12 8.13 1.65
CA SER A 38 -0.01 7.23 2.78
C SER A 38 0.05 5.76 2.33
N VAL A 39 0.83 4.96 3.04
CA VAL A 39 0.99 3.51 2.78
C VAL A 39 0.05 2.75 3.71
N PRO A 40 -0.97 2.04 3.18
CA PRO A 40 -1.80 1.19 4.00
C PRO A 40 -1.02 -0.03 4.50
N VAL A 41 -1.16 -0.34 5.79
CA VAL A 41 -0.54 -1.52 6.42
C VAL A 41 -1.62 -2.31 7.13
N ALA A 42 -1.90 -3.51 6.65
CA ALA A 42 -2.80 -4.44 7.30
C ALA A 42 -2.08 -5.11 8.47
N VAL A 43 -2.72 -5.10 9.64
CA VAL A 43 -2.13 -5.60 10.89
C VAL A 43 -3.07 -6.55 11.61
N LEU A 44 -2.51 -7.51 12.33
CA LEU A 44 -3.28 -8.28 13.30
C LEU A 44 -3.82 -7.31 14.35
N PRO A 45 -5.11 -7.39 14.75
CA PRO A 45 -5.71 -6.43 15.67
C PRO A 45 -4.95 -6.24 16.98
N ASP A 46 -4.50 -7.32 17.60
CA ASP A 46 -3.76 -7.28 18.86
C ASP A 46 -2.34 -6.71 18.69
N ALA A 47 -1.78 -6.79 17.50
CA ALA A 47 -0.43 -6.28 17.19
C ALA A 47 -0.41 -4.79 16.85
N ARG A 48 -1.56 -4.14 16.70
CA ARG A 48 -1.66 -2.73 16.29
C ARG A 48 -0.74 -1.79 17.07
N PRO A 49 -0.68 -1.81 18.40
CA PRO A 49 0.20 -0.90 19.14
C PRO A 49 1.69 -1.13 18.84
N VAL A 50 2.09 -2.38 18.72
CA VAL A 50 3.48 -2.78 18.41
C VAL A 50 3.86 -2.33 17.01
N VAL A 51 3.00 -2.58 16.04
CA VAL A 51 3.23 -2.16 14.64
C VAL A 51 3.29 -0.65 14.52
N ALA A 52 2.37 0.08 15.18
CA ALA A 52 2.36 1.54 15.18
C ALA A 52 3.68 2.12 15.72
N GLU A 53 4.21 1.57 16.81
CA GLU A 53 5.50 1.97 17.36
C GLU A 53 6.65 1.74 16.38
N ARG A 54 6.69 0.57 15.74
CA ARG A 54 7.72 0.24 14.73
C ARG A 54 7.63 1.12 13.50
N VAL A 55 6.42 1.43 13.02
CA VAL A 55 6.22 2.38 11.92
C VAL A 55 6.78 3.76 12.28
N THR A 56 6.55 4.21 13.52
CA THR A 56 7.09 5.49 14.00
C THR A 56 8.62 5.47 14.05
N GLU A 57 9.24 4.38 14.46
CA GLU A 57 10.70 4.20 14.43
C GLU A 57 11.27 4.26 13.01
N LEU A 58 10.50 3.83 12.01
CA LEU A 58 10.85 3.95 10.59
C LEU A 58 10.63 5.36 10.02
N GLY A 59 10.16 6.30 10.83
CA GLY A 59 9.88 7.68 10.42
C GLY A 59 8.47 7.91 9.88
N GLY A 60 7.56 6.97 10.07
CA GLY A 60 6.17 7.08 9.63
C GLY A 60 5.23 7.59 10.72
N GLU A 61 4.10 8.12 10.30
CA GLU A 61 2.99 8.51 11.17
C GLU A 61 1.79 7.57 10.92
N PRO A 62 1.56 6.57 11.79
CA PRO A 62 0.48 5.61 11.61
C PRO A 62 -0.85 6.18 12.13
N THR A 63 -1.91 6.03 11.35
CA THR A 63 -3.28 6.36 11.74
C THR A 63 -4.19 5.16 11.49
N LEU A 64 -4.94 4.74 12.51
CA LEU A 64 -5.94 3.69 12.36
C LEU A 64 -7.05 4.17 11.42
N ARG A 65 -7.30 3.41 10.34
CA ARG A 65 -8.33 3.76 9.37
C ARG A 65 -9.72 3.51 9.94
N ASP A 66 -10.53 4.57 9.97
CA ASP A 66 -11.94 4.49 10.37
C ASP A 66 -12.83 3.99 9.22
N ALA A 67 -13.88 3.26 9.57
CA ALA A 67 -14.90 2.88 8.61
C ALA A 67 -15.78 4.07 8.21
N GLU A 68 -16.18 4.14 6.94
CA GLU A 68 -16.94 5.29 6.42
C GLU A 68 -18.43 5.23 6.76
N ARG A 69 -19.00 4.02 6.90
CA ARG A 69 -20.47 3.81 7.03
C ARG A 69 -20.92 3.18 8.34
N LYS A 70 -20.02 3.03 9.29
CA LYS A 70 -20.28 2.50 10.62
C LYS A 70 -19.29 3.09 11.61
N ASP A 71 -19.60 3.03 12.89
CA ASP A 71 -18.65 3.36 13.94
C ASP A 71 -17.54 2.31 14.03
N GLY A 72 -16.34 2.75 14.39
CA GLY A 72 -15.20 1.89 14.56
C GLY A 72 -14.26 1.82 13.36
N PRO A 73 -13.22 0.98 13.45
CA PRO A 73 -12.20 0.86 12.41
C PRO A 73 -12.68 0.04 11.22
N VAL A 74 -11.98 0.23 10.09
CA VAL A 74 -12.05 -0.72 8.96
C VAL A 74 -11.51 -2.06 9.43
N VAL A 75 -12.25 -3.13 9.11
CA VAL A 75 -11.80 -4.51 9.26
C VAL A 75 -11.77 -5.14 7.87
N THR A 76 -10.60 -5.66 7.49
CA THR A 76 -10.44 -6.31 6.18
C THR A 76 -11.15 -7.66 6.12
N ASP A 77 -11.30 -8.22 4.92
CA ASP A 77 -11.96 -9.53 4.73
C ASP A 77 -11.27 -10.67 5.50
N ASP A 78 -9.97 -10.54 5.76
CA ASP A 78 -9.19 -11.52 6.55
C ASP A 78 -9.14 -11.20 8.05
N GLY A 79 -9.87 -10.18 8.50
CA GLY A 79 -9.96 -9.79 9.91
C GLY A 79 -8.85 -8.86 10.40
N SER A 80 -8.06 -8.28 9.50
CA SER A 80 -7.01 -7.31 9.85
C SER A 80 -7.59 -5.91 10.06
N LEU A 81 -6.92 -5.10 10.89
CA LEU A 81 -7.08 -3.66 10.90
C LEU A 81 -6.15 -3.02 9.85
N VAL A 82 -6.37 -1.76 9.52
CA VAL A 82 -5.51 -1.02 8.59
C VAL A 82 -4.95 0.23 9.28
N LEU A 83 -3.63 0.35 9.27
CA LEU A 83 -2.93 1.59 9.60
C LEU A 83 -2.57 2.31 8.30
N ASP A 84 -3.01 3.55 8.15
CA ASP A 84 -2.52 4.42 7.09
C ASP A 84 -1.27 5.14 7.59
N CYS A 85 -0.13 4.86 6.96
CA CYS A 85 1.18 5.29 7.43
C CYS A 85 1.75 6.35 6.48
N GLU A 86 1.95 7.57 6.98
CA GLU A 86 2.54 8.67 6.23
C GLU A 86 4.05 8.72 6.47
N PHE A 87 4.83 8.60 5.40
CA PHE A 87 6.30 8.65 5.44
C PHE A 87 6.87 9.89 4.75
N GLY A 88 6.01 10.77 4.21
CA GLY A 88 6.45 11.82 3.30
C GLY A 88 6.97 11.24 1.99
N ALA A 89 7.98 11.86 1.40
CA ALA A 89 8.60 11.36 0.18
C ALA A 89 9.32 10.03 0.42
N ILE A 90 8.91 8.99 -0.30
CA ILE A 90 9.47 7.63 -0.20
C ILE A 90 10.51 7.45 -1.32
N GLU A 91 11.76 7.76 -1.02
CA GLU A 91 12.85 7.70 -1.99
C GLU A 91 13.36 6.26 -2.24
N ALA A 92 13.26 5.40 -1.23
CA ALA A 92 13.67 3.99 -1.28
C ALA A 92 12.51 3.03 -0.96
N PRO A 93 11.51 2.90 -1.86
CA PRO A 93 10.32 2.10 -1.58
C PRO A 93 10.62 0.61 -1.37
N GLY A 94 11.68 0.08 -1.97
CA GLY A 94 12.10 -1.31 -1.76
C GLY A 94 12.58 -1.57 -0.33
N ASP A 95 13.38 -0.66 0.22
CA ASP A 95 13.89 -0.76 1.58
C ASP A 95 12.74 -0.63 2.59
N LEU A 96 11.87 0.37 2.40
CA LEU A 96 10.70 0.55 3.26
C LEU A 96 9.76 -0.67 3.20
N ALA A 97 9.54 -1.26 2.03
CA ALA A 97 8.73 -2.45 1.88
C ALA A 97 9.33 -3.64 2.65
N ALA A 98 10.64 -3.83 2.60
CA ALA A 98 11.35 -4.87 3.34
C ALA A 98 11.24 -4.65 4.85
N ASP A 99 11.43 -3.41 5.31
CA ASP A 99 11.34 -3.05 6.72
C ASP A 99 9.92 -3.26 7.27
N LEU A 100 8.89 -2.85 6.53
CA LEU A 100 7.48 -3.07 6.91
C LEU A 100 7.14 -4.56 6.97
N SER A 101 7.61 -5.35 6.01
CA SER A 101 7.39 -6.80 5.97
C SER A 101 8.07 -7.52 7.12
N ALA A 102 9.15 -6.97 7.67
CA ALA A 102 9.88 -7.55 8.79
C ALA A 102 9.24 -7.29 10.15
N ILE A 103 8.23 -6.40 10.24
CA ILE A 103 7.57 -6.08 11.52
C ILE A 103 6.63 -7.23 11.91
N PRO A 104 6.83 -7.87 13.07
CA PRO A 104 5.87 -8.84 13.59
C PRO A 104 4.49 -8.23 13.79
N GLY A 105 3.46 -8.88 13.28
CA GLY A 105 2.08 -8.41 13.34
C GLY A 105 1.60 -7.68 12.08
N VAL A 106 2.49 -7.32 11.16
CA VAL A 106 2.12 -6.88 9.82
C VAL A 106 1.65 -8.09 9.02
N VAL A 107 0.46 -7.99 8.44
CA VAL A 107 -0.08 -8.99 7.52
C VAL A 107 0.40 -8.71 6.11
N GLU A 108 0.22 -7.47 5.64
CA GLU A 108 0.67 -7.01 4.34
C GLU A 108 0.68 -5.46 4.29
N HIS A 109 1.44 -4.89 3.40
CA HIS A 109 1.47 -3.44 3.17
C HIS A 109 1.17 -3.08 1.72
N GLY A 110 0.79 -1.82 1.49
CA GLY A 110 0.36 -1.31 0.19
C GLY A 110 1.49 -0.92 -0.78
N LEU A 111 2.76 -1.07 -0.41
CA LEU A 111 3.88 -0.91 -1.34
C LEU A 111 4.00 -2.16 -2.22
N PHE A 112 3.75 -2.00 -3.51
CA PHE A 112 3.89 -3.02 -4.55
C PHE A 112 5.16 -2.70 -5.34
N VAL A 113 6.28 -3.20 -4.85
CA VAL A 113 7.60 -2.95 -5.42
C VAL A 113 7.92 -4.04 -6.43
N ASP A 114 8.34 -3.64 -7.61
CA ASP A 114 8.75 -4.55 -8.69
C ASP A 114 7.73 -5.64 -9.09
N LEU A 115 6.44 -5.42 -8.85
CA LEU A 115 5.39 -6.37 -9.21
C LEU A 115 4.76 -6.07 -10.57
N ALA A 116 4.58 -4.78 -10.92
CA ALA A 116 3.95 -4.41 -12.17
C ALA A 116 4.91 -4.60 -13.35
N ASP A 117 4.45 -5.28 -14.39
CA ASP A 117 5.18 -5.44 -15.65
C ASP A 117 4.99 -4.24 -16.58
N ALA A 118 3.84 -3.60 -16.50
CA ALA A 118 3.54 -2.41 -17.27
C ALA A 118 2.56 -1.47 -16.55
N VAL A 119 2.72 -0.17 -16.80
CA VAL A 119 1.80 0.87 -16.34
C VAL A 119 1.29 1.65 -17.54
N TYR A 120 -0.03 1.73 -17.66
CA TYR A 120 -0.74 2.47 -18.71
C TYR A 120 -1.42 3.68 -18.09
N VAL A 121 -0.99 4.87 -18.47
CA VAL A 121 -1.61 6.13 -18.01
C VAL A 121 -2.43 6.72 -19.15
N GLY A 122 -3.76 6.78 -18.96
CA GLY A 122 -4.68 7.36 -19.92
C GLY A 122 -4.70 8.89 -19.81
N THR A 123 -4.40 9.59 -20.89
CA THR A 123 -4.44 11.06 -20.99
C THR A 123 -5.46 11.52 -22.01
N SER A 124 -5.75 12.83 -22.07
CA SER A 124 -6.60 13.42 -23.12
C SER A 124 -6.06 13.19 -24.54
N ASP A 125 -4.75 13.01 -24.68
CA ASP A 125 -4.05 12.88 -25.97
C ASP A 125 -3.70 11.44 -26.34
N GLY A 126 -4.07 10.48 -25.50
CA GLY A 126 -3.80 9.06 -25.72
C GLY A 126 -3.34 8.32 -24.45
N VAL A 127 -2.62 7.24 -24.64
CA VAL A 127 -2.13 6.39 -23.54
C VAL A 127 -0.61 6.42 -23.52
N GLN A 128 -0.06 6.75 -22.35
CA GLN A 128 1.37 6.59 -22.07
C GLN A 128 1.61 5.22 -21.46
N VAL A 129 2.61 4.49 -21.98
CA VAL A 129 2.94 3.14 -21.52
C VAL A 129 4.37 3.14 -20.98
N THR A 130 4.54 2.64 -19.78
CA THR A 130 5.84 2.33 -19.20
C THR A 130 5.90 0.83 -18.97
N GLU A 131 6.85 0.15 -19.58
CA GLU A 131 7.13 -1.28 -19.39
C GLU A 131 8.42 -1.46 -18.59
N ARG A 132 8.46 -2.54 -17.82
CA ARG A 132 9.63 -2.96 -17.05
C ARG A 132 10.56 -3.83 -17.90
#